data_64cc9583a33e9ca461bc23729060186d
#
_entry.id   64cc9583a33e9ca461bc23729060186d
#
_cell.length_a   1.000
_cell.length_b   1.000
_cell.length_c   1.000
_cell.angle_alpha   90.00
_cell.angle_beta   90.00
_cell.angle_gamma   90.00
#
_symmetry.space_group_name_H-M   'P 1'
#
loop_
_entity.id
_entity.type
_entity.pdbx_description
1 polymer ?
#
loop_
_entity_poly.entity_id
_entity_poly.type
_entity_poly.pdbx_seq_one_letter_code
_entity_poly.pdbx_strand_id
1 'polypeptide(L)'
;MTGLNQRVNELQAEMKALGLDGFIVTNPSNLLYLSQFDGLDGDGCLVITPQQVTLITDARYQEALEASLPKTVNLEITRDYYDVAHQVLADRGYQRVGFETSASYALYRKLAALFGDKLVPETGVIEKLREVKDTNEVAILRRSTQLASKGFEALMSYAKVGVTERQVSNWLNNWMLEHGAQKPSFDTIVASGFRSALPHGSATDKQLAEGEVVTVDFGYYVDGYTSDVTRTFALGDPGAELRKVYATVHEAQERMFQVIKPGANGQQVDSAGRDYIADEGYGKYYNHGSGHGIGLDIHEGPNFGPRWRSNVITENNVMTVEP
;
A
#
# COMPACT_ATOMS: atom_id res chain seq x y z
N MET A 1 -10.85 -1.07 19.53
CA MET A 1 -12.22 -0.50 19.34
C MET A 1 -12.25 1.03 19.23
N THR A 2 -11.30 1.76 19.80
CA THR A 2 -11.21 3.23 19.69
C THR A 2 -10.83 3.73 18.29
N GLY A 3 -9.96 3.04 17.58
CA GLY A 3 -9.49 3.47 16.24
C GLY A 3 -10.57 3.48 15.14
N LEU A 4 -11.42 2.48 15.06
CA LEU A 4 -12.44 2.39 14.00
C LEU A 4 -13.48 3.52 14.08
N ASN A 5 -14.01 3.80 15.26
CA ASN A 5 -14.96 4.90 15.44
C ASN A 5 -14.30 6.26 15.12
N GLN A 6 -13.02 6.41 15.42
CA GLN A 6 -12.28 7.62 15.09
C GLN A 6 -12.16 7.79 13.57
N ARG A 7 -11.79 6.74 12.82
CA ARG A 7 -11.68 6.75 11.34
C ARG A 7 -13.00 7.12 10.66
N VAL A 8 -14.11 6.56 11.15
CA VAL A 8 -15.45 6.90 10.68
C VAL A 8 -15.79 8.38 10.97
N ASN A 9 -15.50 8.87 12.18
CA ASN A 9 -15.74 10.26 12.55
C ASN A 9 -14.90 11.25 11.69
N GLU A 10 -13.66 10.89 11.39
CA GLU A 10 -12.78 11.68 10.51
C GLU A 10 -13.36 11.74 9.10
N LEU A 11 -13.82 10.61 8.54
CA LEU A 11 -14.49 10.62 7.23
C LEU A 11 -15.79 11.43 7.27
N GLN A 12 -16.59 11.33 8.30
CA GLN A 12 -17.81 12.14 8.45
C GLN A 12 -17.49 13.64 8.53
N ALA A 13 -16.38 14.03 9.14
CA ALA A 13 -15.93 15.42 9.14
C ALA A 13 -15.53 15.91 7.74
N GLU A 14 -14.80 15.08 6.97
CA GLU A 14 -14.48 15.37 5.57
C GLU A 14 -15.73 15.43 4.70
N MET A 15 -16.67 14.50 4.85
CA MET A 15 -17.97 14.54 4.16
C MET A 15 -18.70 15.87 4.41
N LYS A 16 -18.72 16.33 5.66
CA LYS A 16 -19.32 17.63 6.01
C LYS A 16 -18.61 18.80 5.33
N ALA A 17 -17.28 18.79 5.27
CA ALA A 17 -16.49 19.81 4.61
C ALA A 17 -16.75 19.87 3.09
N LEU A 18 -16.98 18.68 2.47
CA LEU A 18 -17.32 18.54 1.06
C LEU A 18 -18.82 18.78 0.76
N GLY A 19 -19.65 18.97 1.78
CA GLY A 19 -21.10 19.12 1.65
C GLY A 19 -21.80 17.86 1.18
N LEU A 20 -21.30 16.68 1.59
CA LEU A 20 -21.88 15.38 1.25
C LEU A 20 -22.83 14.91 2.35
N ASP A 21 -23.96 14.36 1.95
CA ASP A 21 -24.97 13.79 2.84
C ASP A 21 -24.72 12.31 3.16
N GLY A 22 -24.04 11.63 2.24
CA GLY A 22 -23.65 10.22 2.35
C GLY A 22 -22.41 9.91 1.53
N PHE A 23 -21.79 8.77 1.81
CA PHE A 23 -20.64 8.26 1.05
C PHE A 23 -20.77 6.76 0.82
N ILE A 24 -20.50 6.31 -0.39
CA ILE A 24 -20.45 4.89 -0.75
C ILE A 24 -19.00 4.48 -0.94
N VAL A 25 -18.53 3.59 -0.08
CA VAL A 25 -17.18 3.02 -0.10
C VAL A 25 -17.25 1.65 -0.76
N THR A 26 -16.40 1.40 -1.73
CA THR A 26 -16.37 0.14 -2.51
C THR A 26 -14.95 -0.43 -2.66
N ASN A 27 -13.93 0.38 -2.47
CA ASN A 27 -12.54 -0.07 -2.51
C ASN A 27 -12.27 -1.03 -1.34
N PRO A 28 -11.72 -2.25 -1.57
CA PRO A 28 -11.50 -3.26 -0.52
C PRO A 28 -10.65 -2.76 0.65
N SER A 29 -9.56 -2.03 0.37
CA SER A 29 -8.70 -1.50 1.43
C SER A 29 -9.41 -0.44 2.27
N ASN A 30 -10.28 0.38 1.66
CA ASN A 30 -11.08 1.37 2.37
C ASN A 30 -12.22 0.72 3.16
N LEU A 31 -12.81 -0.37 2.66
CA LEU A 31 -13.76 -1.20 3.40
C LEU A 31 -13.09 -1.82 4.64
N LEU A 32 -11.92 -2.40 4.49
CA LEU A 32 -11.13 -2.95 5.60
C LEU A 32 -10.78 -1.85 6.63
N TYR A 33 -10.35 -0.67 6.17
CA TYR A 33 -9.99 0.46 7.02
C TYR A 33 -11.14 0.96 7.90
N LEU A 34 -12.35 1.06 7.32
CA LEU A 34 -13.51 1.69 7.95
C LEU A 34 -14.47 0.72 8.64
N SER A 35 -14.42 -0.58 8.35
CA SER A 35 -15.34 -1.57 8.90
C SER A 35 -14.70 -2.87 9.38
N GLN A 36 -13.42 -3.08 9.11
CA GLN A 36 -12.71 -4.36 9.29
C GLN A 36 -13.26 -5.49 8.39
N PHE A 37 -14.01 -5.16 7.37
CA PHE A 37 -14.49 -6.13 6.39
C PHE A 37 -13.38 -6.41 5.36
N ASP A 38 -12.84 -7.61 5.42
CA ASP A 38 -11.81 -8.13 4.49
C ASP A 38 -12.49 -8.95 3.38
N GLY A 39 -13.32 -8.27 2.57
CA GLY A 39 -13.95 -8.84 1.39
C GLY A 39 -13.14 -8.61 0.12
N LEU A 40 -13.43 -9.40 -0.93
CA LEU A 40 -12.85 -9.18 -2.25
C LEU A 40 -13.51 -7.99 -2.95
N ASP A 41 -12.86 -7.51 -4.03
CA ASP A 41 -13.45 -6.48 -4.88
C ASP A 41 -14.82 -6.93 -5.41
N GLY A 42 -15.83 -6.08 -5.20
CA GLY A 42 -17.22 -6.37 -5.59
C GLY A 42 -18.02 -7.24 -4.62
N ASP A 43 -17.51 -7.62 -3.47
CA ASP A 43 -18.22 -8.44 -2.47
C ASP A 43 -19.10 -7.63 -1.49
N GLY A 44 -19.23 -6.32 -1.72
CA GLY A 44 -20.09 -5.47 -0.92
C GLY A 44 -19.75 -3.99 -1.03
N CYS A 45 -20.40 -3.19 -0.20
CA CYS A 45 -20.10 -1.77 -0.05
C CYS A 45 -20.42 -1.31 1.37
N LEU A 46 -19.81 -0.18 1.78
CA LEU A 46 -20.10 0.48 3.02
C LEU A 46 -20.80 1.81 2.72
N VAL A 47 -21.96 2.02 3.32
CA VAL A 47 -22.69 3.30 3.26
C VAL A 47 -22.43 4.05 4.56
N ILE A 48 -21.87 5.24 4.46
CA ILE A 48 -21.60 6.13 5.59
C ILE A 48 -22.45 7.38 5.46
N THR A 49 -23.14 7.71 6.54
CA THR A 49 -23.91 8.93 6.70
C THR A 49 -23.50 9.64 7.99
N PRO A 50 -23.92 10.88 8.24
CA PRO A 50 -23.62 11.57 9.50
C PRO A 50 -24.09 10.84 10.75
N GLN A 51 -25.07 9.92 10.65
CA GLN A 51 -25.68 9.25 11.80
C GLN A 51 -25.45 7.75 11.84
N GLN A 52 -25.02 7.13 10.74
CA GLN A 52 -25.05 5.68 10.58
C GLN A 52 -23.97 5.18 9.65
N VAL A 53 -23.47 4.00 9.95
CA VAL A 53 -22.61 3.20 9.06
C VAL A 53 -23.31 1.89 8.79
N THR A 54 -23.43 1.50 7.53
CA THR A 54 -24.07 0.25 7.11
C THR A 54 -23.17 -0.51 6.14
N LEU A 55 -22.73 -1.69 6.54
CA LEU A 55 -22.04 -2.64 5.68
C LEU A 55 -23.08 -3.50 4.95
N ILE A 56 -22.99 -3.55 3.64
CA ILE A 56 -23.89 -4.30 2.78
C ILE A 56 -23.06 -5.36 2.05
N THR A 57 -23.32 -6.64 2.31
CA THR A 57 -22.58 -7.76 1.74
C THR A 57 -23.50 -8.98 1.62
N ASP A 58 -22.98 -10.13 1.21
CA ASP A 58 -23.80 -11.33 1.02
C ASP A 58 -23.61 -12.41 2.09
N ALA A 59 -24.42 -13.45 2.01
CA ALA A 59 -24.49 -14.52 3.01
C ALA A 59 -23.18 -15.31 3.19
N ARG A 60 -22.21 -15.21 2.28
CA ARG A 60 -20.88 -15.84 2.44
C ARG A 60 -20.13 -15.30 3.65
N TYR A 61 -20.38 -14.05 4.01
CA TYR A 61 -19.68 -13.33 5.09
C TYR A 61 -20.52 -13.21 6.37
N GLN A 62 -21.81 -13.56 6.32
CA GLN A 62 -22.76 -13.29 7.40
C GLN A 62 -22.29 -13.80 8.76
N GLU A 63 -21.99 -15.09 8.88
CA GLU A 63 -21.62 -15.72 10.16
C GLU A 63 -20.36 -15.07 10.78
N ALA A 64 -19.35 -14.81 9.96
CA ALA A 64 -18.11 -14.19 10.43
C ALA A 64 -18.33 -12.73 10.87
N LEU A 65 -19.16 -11.98 10.15
CA LEU A 65 -19.45 -10.59 10.46
C LEU A 65 -20.37 -10.43 11.68
N GLU A 66 -21.36 -11.28 11.87
CA GLU A 66 -22.21 -11.28 13.07
C GLU A 66 -21.39 -11.49 14.35
N ALA A 67 -20.28 -12.24 14.25
CA ALA A 67 -19.38 -12.49 15.39
C ALA A 67 -18.36 -11.36 15.63
N SER A 68 -17.94 -10.63 14.58
CA SER A 68 -16.80 -9.72 14.65
C SER A 68 -17.11 -8.24 14.39
N LEU A 69 -18.20 -7.94 13.67
CA LEU A 69 -18.52 -6.57 13.26
C LEU A 69 -18.81 -5.68 14.51
N PRO A 70 -18.25 -4.48 14.57
CA PRO A 70 -18.56 -3.54 15.65
C PRO A 70 -20.06 -3.22 15.71
N LYS A 71 -20.63 -3.15 16.90
CA LYS A 71 -22.07 -2.85 17.12
C LYS A 71 -22.51 -1.48 16.57
N THR A 72 -21.56 -0.62 16.24
CA THR A 72 -21.81 0.70 15.64
C THR A 72 -22.01 0.62 14.12
N VAL A 73 -21.79 -0.53 13.51
CA VAL A 73 -21.98 -0.79 12.09
C VAL A 73 -23.18 -1.71 11.90
N ASN A 74 -24.18 -1.27 11.16
CA ASN A 74 -25.31 -2.10 10.76
C ASN A 74 -24.87 -3.07 9.66
N LEU A 75 -25.45 -4.26 9.64
CA LEU A 75 -25.19 -5.29 8.65
C LEU A 75 -26.44 -5.58 7.81
N GLU A 76 -26.34 -5.46 6.50
CA GLU A 76 -27.36 -5.82 5.55
C GLU A 76 -26.86 -6.98 4.66
N ILE A 77 -27.60 -8.09 4.64
CA ILE A 77 -27.22 -9.29 3.89
C ILE A 77 -28.07 -9.40 2.62
N THR A 78 -27.45 -9.16 1.48
CA THR A 78 -28.07 -9.20 0.16
C THR A 78 -27.04 -9.37 -0.94
N ARG A 79 -27.45 -9.66 -2.16
CA ARG A 79 -26.61 -9.54 -3.37
C ARG A 79 -26.90 -8.28 -4.18
N ASP A 80 -27.94 -7.55 -3.81
CA ASP A 80 -28.35 -6.29 -4.45
C ASP A 80 -27.71 -5.09 -3.73
N TYR A 81 -26.37 -5.13 -3.55
CA TYR A 81 -25.61 -4.22 -2.72
C TYR A 81 -25.95 -2.75 -2.96
N TYR A 82 -25.95 -2.34 -4.22
CA TYR A 82 -26.09 -0.92 -4.57
C TYR A 82 -27.54 -0.46 -4.60
N ASP A 83 -28.49 -1.36 -4.85
CA ASP A 83 -29.92 -1.08 -4.75
C ASP A 83 -30.30 -0.85 -3.29
N VAL A 84 -29.79 -1.67 -2.36
CA VAL A 84 -29.96 -1.47 -0.91
C VAL A 84 -29.21 -0.22 -0.43
N ALA A 85 -28.00 0.05 -0.93
CA ALA A 85 -27.29 1.30 -0.66
C ALA A 85 -28.10 2.53 -1.08
N HIS A 86 -28.74 2.46 -2.26
CA HIS A 86 -29.63 3.52 -2.73
C HIS A 86 -30.85 3.69 -1.81
N GLN A 87 -31.50 2.61 -1.36
CA GLN A 87 -32.63 2.67 -0.44
C GLN A 87 -32.24 3.31 0.88
N VAL A 88 -31.12 2.87 1.50
CA VAL A 88 -30.62 3.42 2.77
C VAL A 88 -30.41 4.94 2.68
N LEU A 89 -29.98 5.45 1.53
CA LEU A 89 -29.74 6.87 1.31
C LEU A 89 -31.01 7.61 0.87
N ALA A 90 -31.85 7.02 0.00
CA ALA A 90 -33.07 7.63 -0.50
C ALA A 90 -34.12 7.83 0.59
N ASP A 91 -34.31 6.86 1.48
CA ASP A 91 -35.25 6.92 2.61
C ASP A 91 -34.99 8.10 3.56
N ARG A 92 -33.78 8.65 3.52
CA ARG A 92 -33.34 9.80 4.34
C ARG A 92 -33.32 11.11 3.58
N GLY A 93 -33.68 11.11 2.31
CA GLY A 93 -33.77 12.31 1.45
C GLY A 93 -32.42 12.91 1.07
N TYR A 94 -31.33 12.14 1.07
CA TYR A 94 -29.99 12.62 0.71
C TYR A 94 -29.94 13.10 -0.75
N GLN A 95 -29.20 14.19 -0.98
CA GLN A 95 -29.09 14.86 -2.26
C GLN A 95 -27.67 14.82 -2.85
N ARG A 96 -26.65 14.66 -2.02
CA ARG A 96 -25.24 14.63 -2.44
C ARG A 96 -24.54 13.42 -1.84
N VAL A 97 -24.32 12.42 -2.68
CA VAL A 97 -23.72 11.13 -2.27
C VAL A 97 -22.35 11.00 -2.90
N GLY A 98 -21.31 11.04 -2.06
CA GLY A 98 -19.94 10.80 -2.48
C GLY A 98 -19.70 9.35 -2.88
N PHE A 99 -18.79 9.12 -3.82
CA PHE A 99 -18.25 7.81 -4.14
C PHE A 99 -16.78 7.94 -4.58
N GLU A 100 -16.04 6.86 -4.47
CA GLU A 100 -14.61 6.81 -4.80
C GLU A 100 -14.36 6.83 -6.31
N THR A 101 -13.51 7.72 -6.81
CA THR A 101 -13.12 7.75 -8.24
C THR A 101 -12.26 6.56 -8.65
N SER A 102 -11.75 5.77 -7.72
CA SER A 102 -11.10 4.47 -7.96
C SER A 102 -12.07 3.38 -8.41
N ALA A 103 -13.39 3.59 -8.27
CA ALA A 103 -14.42 2.67 -8.73
C ALA A 103 -14.30 2.40 -10.25
N SER A 104 -14.49 1.14 -10.64
CA SER A 104 -14.46 0.79 -12.06
C SER A 104 -15.56 1.55 -12.84
N TYR A 105 -15.30 1.79 -14.12
CA TYR A 105 -16.33 2.44 -14.98
C TYR A 105 -17.65 1.67 -14.98
N ALA A 106 -17.62 0.34 -14.92
CA ALA A 106 -18.82 -0.48 -14.83
C ALA A 106 -19.63 -0.20 -13.56
N LEU A 107 -18.93 -0.09 -12.41
CA LEU A 107 -19.55 0.26 -11.14
C LEU A 107 -20.11 1.69 -11.16
N TYR A 108 -19.31 2.66 -11.65
CA TYR A 108 -19.80 4.03 -11.82
C TYR A 108 -21.10 4.08 -12.62
N ARG A 109 -21.19 3.37 -13.77
CA ARG A 109 -22.41 3.31 -14.59
C ARG A 109 -23.61 2.77 -13.79
N LYS A 110 -23.39 1.78 -12.94
CA LYS A 110 -24.44 1.21 -12.08
C LYS A 110 -24.89 2.22 -11.03
N LEU A 111 -23.95 2.86 -10.33
CA LEU A 111 -24.26 3.90 -9.34
C LEU A 111 -24.93 5.12 -9.99
N ALA A 112 -24.45 5.58 -11.13
CA ALA A 112 -25.06 6.71 -11.86
C ALA A 112 -26.48 6.43 -12.31
N ALA A 113 -26.82 5.18 -12.65
CA ALA A 113 -28.20 4.80 -12.98
C ALA A 113 -29.15 4.87 -11.77
N LEU A 114 -28.63 4.60 -10.55
CA LEU A 114 -29.40 4.63 -9.31
C LEU A 114 -29.51 6.04 -8.71
N PHE A 115 -28.43 6.79 -8.71
CA PHE A 115 -28.32 8.06 -7.99
C PHE A 115 -28.47 9.31 -8.88
N GLY A 116 -28.28 9.18 -10.21
CA GLY A 116 -28.35 10.30 -11.15
C GLY A 116 -27.42 11.43 -10.78
N ASP A 117 -27.94 12.66 -10.83
CA ASP A 117 -27.18 13.89 -10.54
C ASP A 117 -26.78 14.07 -9.06
N LYS A 118 -27.25 13.19 -8.17
CA LYS A 118 -26.88 13.20 -6.75
C LYS A 118 -25.53 12.55 -6.48
N LEU A 119 -24.97 11.78 -7.43
CA LEU A 119 -23.71 11.09 -7.30
C LEU A 119 -22.55 12.05 -7.53
N VAL A 120 -21.67 12.19 -6.52
CA VAL A 120 -20.54 13.12 -6.52
C VAL A 120 -19.23 12.33 -6.49
N PRO A 121 -18.38 12.41 -7.52
CA PRO A 121 -17.10 11.73 -7.53
C PRO A 121 -16.10 12.43 -6.59
N GLU A 122 -15.47 11.65 -5.72
CA GLU A 122 -14.47 12.13 -4.77
C GLU A 122 -13.17 11.32 -4.91
N THR A 123 -12.05 12.03 -4.91
CA THR A 123 -10.73 11.41 -5.13
C THR A 123 -9.88 11.48 -3.87
N GLY A 124 -9.43 10.33 -3.39
CA GLY A 124 -8.41 10.24 -2.35
C GLY A 124 -8.86 10.70 -0.95
N VAL A 125 -10.17 10.77 -0.68
CA VAL A 125 -10.70 11.25 0.62
C VAL A 125 -10.31 10.29 1.75
N ILE A 126 -10.53 9.00 1.55
CA ILE A 126 -10.23 7.96 2.54
C ILE A 126 -8.73 7.64 2.53
N GLU A 127 -8.12 7.59 1.34
CA GLU A 127 -6.69 7.36 1.17
C GLU A 127 -5.85 8.40 1.92
N LYS A 128 -6.29 9.65 1.95
CA LYS A 128 -5.64 10.72 2.73
C LYS A 128 -5.72 10.50 4.24
N LEU A 129 -6.81 9.94 4.75
CA LEU A 129 -6.91 9.54 6.16
C LEU A 129 -5.94 8.39 6.47
N ARG A 130 -5.79 7.45 5.54
CA ARG A 130 -4.87 6.31 5.63
C ARG A 130 -3.39 6.68 5.59
N GLU A 131 -3.04 7.85 5.06
CA GLU A 131 -1.65 8.33 5.05
C GLU A 131 -1.08 8.44 6.48
N VAL A 132 -1.89 8.88 7.44
CA VAL A 132 -1.48 9.05 8.85
C VAL A 132 -1.92 7.84 9.66
N LYS A 133 -0.96 6.99 10.03
CA LYS A 133 -1.22 5.73 10.70
C LYS A 133 -1.51 5.93 12.20
N ASP A 134 -2.51 5.22 12.71
CA ASP A 134 -2.71 5.15 14.15
C ASP A 134 -1.66 4.23 14.83
N THR A 135 -1.65 4.22 16.16
CA THR A 135 -0.67 3.42 16.93
C THR A 135 -0.75 1.92 16.62
N ASN A 136 -1.93 1.38 16.35
CA ASN A 136 -2.10 -0.03 16.04
C ASN A 136 -1.60 -0.34 14.62
N GLU A 137 -1.89 0.53 13.65
CA GLU A 137 -1.38 0.42 12.28
C GLU A 137 0.15 0.43 12.26
N VAL A 138 0.77 1.37 12.97
CA VAL A 138 2.24 1.43 13.12
C VAL A 138 2.80 0.15 13.74
N ALA A 139 2.13 -0.41 14.74
CA ALA A 139 2.57 -1.66 15.36
C ALA A 139 2.50 -2.85 14.39
N ILE A 140 1.46 -2.91 13.54
CA ILE A 140 1.31 -3.97 12.54
C ILE A 140 2.38 -3.81 11.45
N LEU A 141 2.54 -2.61 10.89
CA LEU A 141 3.55 -2.30 9.87
C LEU A 141 4.97 -2.63 10.37
N ARG A 142 5.26 -2.33 11.65
CA ARG A 142 6.53 -2.71 12.28
C ARG A 142 6.72 -4.23 12.31
N ARG A 143 5.68 -5.01 12.66
CA ARG A 143 5.77 -6.48 12.63
C ARG A 143 5.98 -7.00 11.21
N SER A 144 5.27 -6.45 10.21
CA SER A 144 5.43 -6.82 8.81
C SER A 144 6.86 -6.57 8.32
N THR A 145 7.42 -5.38 8.60
CA THR A 145 8.79 -5.02 8.22
C THR A 145 9.84 -5.87 8.96
N GLN A 146 9.62 -6.17 10.24
CA GLN A 146 10.52 -7.05 11.00
C GLN A 146 10.51 -8.49 10.47
N LEU A 147 9.33 -8.99 10.05
CA LEU A 147 9.23 -10.31 9.43
C LEU A 147 9.97 -10.32 8.09
N ALA A 148 9.81 -9.29 7.26
CA ALA A 148 10.55 -9.14 6.00
C ALA A 148 12.07 -9.13 6.24
N SER A 149 12.57 -8.39 7.23
CA SER A 149 13.99 -8.38 7.58
C SER A 149 14.51 -9.77 7.95
N LYS A 150 13.77 -10.52 8.77
CA LYS A 150 14.13 -11.91 9.14
C LYS A 150 14.10 -12.85 7.92
N GLY A 151 13.14 -12.66 7.02
CA GLY A 151 13.06 -13.43 5.76
C GLY A 151 14.29 -13.21 4.89
N PHE A 152 14.75 -11.96 4.77
CA PHE A 152 15.98 -11.66 4.04
C PHE A 152 17.22 -12.25 4.73
N GLU A 153 17.35 -12.14 6.04
CA GLU A 153 18.46 -12.74 6.79
C GLU A 153 18.51 -14.27 6.56
N ALA A 154 17.36 -14.94 6.62
CA ALA A 154 17.27 -16.38 6.35
C ALA A 154 17.61 -16.71 4.90
N LEU A 155 17.19 -15.87 3.94
CA LEU A 155 17.49 -16.02 2.51
C LEU A 155 18.99 -16.06 2.22
N MET A 156 19.80 -15.33 2.96
CA MET A 156 21.27 -15.31 2.78
C MET A 156 21.92 -16.67 2.94
N SER A 157 21.28 -17.61 3.64
CA SER A 157 21.76 -18.98 3.76
C SER A 157 21.43 -19.84 2.53
N TYR A 158 20.40 -19.46 1.77
CA TYR A 158 19.89 -20.20 0.61
C TYR A 158 20.42 -19.69 -0.73
N ALA A 159 20.51 -18.36 -0.89
CA ALA A 159 20.95 -17.71 -2.13
C ALA A 159 22.45 -17.95 -2.39
N LYS A 160 22.77 -18.92 -3.26
CA LYS A 160 24.14 -19.37 -3.60
C LYS A 160 24.32 -19.49 -5.09
N VAL A 161 25.56 -19.47 -5.54
CA VAL A 161 25.91 -19.75 -6.93
C VAL A 161 25.27 -21.05 -7.41
N GLY A 162 24.64 -21.02 -8.58
CA GLY A 162 23.94 -22.14 -9.22
C GLY A 162 22.44 -22.24 -8.87
N VAL A 163 21.96 -21.57 -7.82
CA VAL A 163 20.50 -21.47 -7.54
C VAL A 163 19.90 -20.47 -8.54
N THR A 164 18.69 -20.74 -9.06
CA THR A 164 18.03 -19.82 -10.00
C THR A 164 17.33 -18.66 -9.28
N GLU A 165 17.14 -17.52 -9.95
CA GLU A 165 16.35 -16.40 -9.44
C GLU A 165 14.96 -16.87 -8.98
N ARG A 166 14.29 -17.71 -9.78
CA ARG A 166 12.98 -18.30 -9.46
C ARG A 166 13.01 -19.16 -8.20
N GLN A 167 14.07 -19.95 -8.00
CA GLN A 167 14.21 -20.74 -6.78
C GLN A 167 14.39 -19.86 -5.55
N VAL A 168 15.13 -18.75 -5.67
CA VAL A 168 15.28 -17.75 -4.59
C VAL A 168 13.94 -17.12 -4.24
N SER A 169 13.18 -16.65 -5.24
CA SER A 169 11.84 -16.07 -5.05
C SER A 169 10.88 -17.05 -4.38
N ASN A 170 10.80 -18.30 -4.90
CA ASN A 170 9.91 -19.32 -4.33
C ASN A 170 10.29 -19.70 -2.90
N TRP A 171 11.58 -19.81 -2.61
CA TRP A 171 12.06 -20.13 -1.27
C TRP A 171 11.67 -19.02 -0.28
N LEU A 172 11.92 -17.76 -0.64
CA LEU A 172 11.55 -16.62 0.21
C LEU A 172 10.04 -16.56 0.45
N ASN A 173 9.24 -16.73 -0.61
CA ASN A 173 7.80 -16.73 -0.51
C ASN A 173 7.29 -17.83 0.46
N ASN A 174 7.78 -19.05 0.33
CA ASN A 174 7.41 -20.14 1.23
C ASN A 174 7.84 -19.84 2.67
N TRP A 175 9.07 -19.36 2.87
CA TRP A 175 9.56 -19.01 4.20
C TRP A 175 8.68 -17.95 4.87
N MET A 176 8.32 -16.89 4.14
CA MET A 176 7.49 -15.80 4.67
C MET A 176 6.09 -16.30 5.07
N LEU A 177 5.44 -17.12 4.23
CA LEU A 177 4.13 -17.71 4.53
C LEU A 177 4.17 -18.64 5.75
N GLU A 178 5.21 -19.46 5.88
CA GLU A 178 5.41 -20.34 7.04
C GLU A 178 5.65 -19.56 8.35
N HIS A 179 6.13 -18.32 8.25
CA HIS A 179 6.44 -17.49 9.42
C HIS A 179 5.38 -16.40 9.72
N GLY A 180 4.21 -16.51 9.12
CA GLY A 180 3.04 -15.71 9.51
C GLY A 180 2.66 -14.58 8.55
N ALA A 181 3.29 -14.49 7.39
CA ALA A 181 2.77 -13.64 6.32
C ALA A 181 1.48 -14.24 5.73
N GLN A 182 0.55 -13.39 5.31
CA GLN A 182 -0.71 -13.82 4.70
C GLN A 182 -0.55 -14.10 3.20
N LYS A 183 0.12 -13.21 2.50
CA LYS A 183 0.37 -13.26 1.05
C LYS A 183 1.47 -12.26 0.68
N PRO A 184 2.12 -12.40 -0.49
CA PRO A 184 2.95 -11.32 -1.01
C PRO A 184 2.12 -10.09 -1.34
N SER A 185 2.71 -8.89 -1.18
CA SER A 185 2.10 -7.61 -1.56
C SER A 185 2.26 -7.31 -3.05
N PHE A 186 3.30 -7.87 -3.65
CA PHE A 186 3.58 -7.88 -5.08
C PHE A 186 4.43 -9.09 -5.44
N ASP A 187 4.58 -9.36 -6.73
CA ASP A 187 5.42 -10.46 -7.20
C ASP A 187 6.87 -10.22 -6.81
N THR A 188 7.43 -11.10 -5.99
CA THR A 188 8.83 -10.98 -5.54
C THR A 188 9.79 -10.90 -6.70
N ILE A 189 10.52 -9.82 -6.77
CA ILE A 189 11.57 -9.56 -7.77
C ILE A 189 12.87 -10.18 -7.27
N VAL A 190 13.51 -10.98 -8.12
CA VAL A 190 14.90 -11.43 -7.95
C VAL A 190 15.60 -11.24 -9.26
N ALA A 191 16.51 -10.28 -9.30
CA ALA A 191 17.25 -9.93 -10.51
C ALA A 191 18.76 -9.96 -10.25
N SER A 192 19.52 -10.72 -11.03
CA SER A 192 20.94 -10.96 -10.82
C SER A 192 21.81 -10.58 -12.01
N GLY A 193 23.05 -10.16 -11.74
CA GLY A 193 24.01 -9.73 -12.75
C GLY A 193 23.46 -8.59 -13.62
N PHE A 194 23.49 -8.71 -14.95
CA PHE A 194 22.97 -7.69 -15.86
C PHE A 194 21.48 -7.40 -15.68
N ARG A 195 20.73 -8.34 -15.11
CA ARG A 195 19.29 -8.18 -14.84
C ARG A 195 19.01 -7.29 -13.62
N SER A 196 19.97 -7.14 -12.70
CA SER A 196 19.81 -6.28 -11.52
C SER A 196 19.61 -4.79 -11.85
N ALA A 197 19.84 -4.40 -13.09
CA ALA A 197 19.50 -3.07 -13.61
C ALA A 197 18.03 -2.91 -14.03
N LEU A 198 17.20 -3.95 -13.91
CA LEU A 198 15.78 -3.93 -14.26
C LEU A 198 14.93 -3.71 -13.00
N PRO A 199 14.30 -2.53 -12.79
CA PRO A 199 13.52 -2.24 -11.59
C PRO A 199 12.39 -3.25 -11.35
N HIS A 200 11.76 -3.75 -12.42
CA HIS A 200 10.70 -4.78 -12.36
C HIS A 200 11.17 -6.11 -12.96
N GLY A 201 12.40 -6.51 -12.64
CA GLY A 201 13.02 -7.74 -13.14
C GLY A 201 12.43 -9.00 -12.50
N SER A 202 11.28 -9.49 -12.99
CA SER A 202 10.67 -10.74 -12.51
C SER A 202 11.68 -11.90 -12.50
N ALA A 203 11.61 -12.74 -11.48
CA ALA A 203 12.51 -13.87 -11.29
C ALA A 203 12.44 -14.89 -12.45
N THR A 204 13.59 -15.26 -12.99
CA THR A 204 13.73 -16.19 -14.13
C THR A 204 14.46 -17.47 -13.74
N ASP A 205 14.70 -18.33 -14.75
CA ASP A 205 15.52 -19.53 -14.59
C ASP A 205 17.03 -19.25 -14.74
N LYS A 206 17.44 -17.95 -14.79
CA LYS A 206 18.85 -17.58 -14.75
C LYS A 206 19.44 -18.02 -13.42
N GLN A 207 20.56 -18.74 -13.48
CA GLN A 207 21.34 -19.12 -12.30
C GLN A 207 22.14 -17.93 -11.78
N LEU A 208 22.21 -17.80 -10.47
CA LEU A 208 23.10 -16.87 -9.78
C LEU A 208 24.56 -17.31 -10.03
N ALA A 209 25.44 -16.37 -10.32
CA ALA A 209 26.84 -16.63 -10.62
C ALA A 209 27.79 -15.88 -9.68
N GLU A 210 29.00 -16.39 -9.56
CA GLU A 210 30.09 -15.75 -8.80
C GLU A 210 30.40 -14.35 -9.39
N GLY A 211 30.64 -13.37 -8.52
CA GLY A 211 30.92 -12.00 -8.89
C GLY A 211 29.70 -11.16 -9.29
N GLU A 212 28.49 -11.71 -9.28
CA GLU A 212 27.29 -10.95 -9.57
C GLU A 212 26.70 -10.27 -8.32
N VAL A 213 26.04 -9.13 -8.53
CA VAL A 213 25.09 -8.57 -7.58
C VAL A 213 23.71 -9.18 -7.80
N VAL A 214 22.96 -9.34 -6.71
CA VAL A 214 21.60 -9.85 -6.71
C VAL A 214 20.74 -8.83 -5.98
N THR A 215 19.73 -8.29 -6.67
CA THR A 215 18.70 -7.44 -6.08
C THR A 215 17.48 -8.30 -5.81
N VAL A 216 17.00 -8.26 -4.56
CA VAL A 216 15.78 -8.92 -4.12
C VAL A 216 14.85 -7.85 -3.58
N ASP A 217 13.68 -7.72 -4.21
CA ASP A 217 12.65 -6.77 -3.84
C ASP A 217 11.35 -7.52 -3.56
N PHE A 218 10.83 -7.34 -2.35
CA PHE A 218 9.74 -8.15 -1.83
C PHE A 218 8.98 -7.45 -0.72
N GLY A 219 7.73 -7.81 -0.59
CA GLY A 219 6.86 -7.35 0.48
C GLY A 219 5.76 -8.35 0.77
N TYR A 220 5.24 -8.33 1.99
CA TYR A 220 4.22 -9.27 2.44
C TYR A 220 3.20 -8.61 3.36
N TYR A 221 1.97 -9.09 3.29
CA TYR A 221 0.91 -8.69 4.20
C TYR A 221 1.01 -9.44 5.53
N VAL A 222 0.88 -8.68 6.62
CA VAL A 222 0.68 -9.17 7.98
C VAL A 222 -0.50 -8.40 8.56
N ASP A 223 -1.54 -9.09 8.99
CA ASP A 223 -2.77 -8.49 9.52
C ASP A 223 -3.34 -7.37 8.62
N GLY A 224 -3.33 -7.60 7.29
CA GLY A 224 -3.83 -6.69 6.27
C GLY A 224 -2.90 -5.53 5.90
N TYR A 225 -1.75 -5.34 6.56
CA TYR A 225 -0.78 -4.28 6.26
C TYR A 225 0.48 -4.83 5.62
N THR A 226 0.99 -4.11 4.63
CA THR A 226 2.13 -4.56 3.82
C THR A 226 3.49 -4.14 4.40
N SER A 227 4.53 -4.85 3.99
CA SER A 227 5.92 -4.38 3.96
C SER A 227 6.39 -4.23 2.53
N ASP A 228 7.48 -3.49 2.35
CA ASP A 228 8.17 -3.26 1.10
C ASP A 228 9.65 -3.10 1.38
N VAL A 229 10.47 -4.01 0.85
CA VAL A 229 11.90 -4.11 1.21
C VAL A 229 12.71 -4.55 0.01
N THR A 230 13.58 -3.67 -0.48
CA THR A 230 14.61 -4.03 -1.45
C THR A 230 15.96 -4.21 -0.76
N ARG A 231 16.67 -5.28 -1.11
CA ARG A 231 18.05 -5.53 -0.67
C ARG A 231 18.89 -6.04 -1.82
N THR A 232 20.09 -5.48 -1.92
CA THR A 232 21.10 -5.90 -2.89
C THR A 232 22.33 -6.46 -2.18
N PHE A 233 22.81 -7.62 -2.62
CA PHE A 233 24.01 -8.27 -2.11
C PHE A 233 24.84 -8.83 -3.26
N ALA A 234 26.09 -9.18 -3.00
CA ALA A 234 26.98 -9.79 -3.99
C ALA A 234 27.29 -11.25 -3.64
N LEU A 235 27.45 -12.09 -4.66
CA LEU A 235 28.00 -13.43 -4.55
C LEU A 235 29.49 -13.38 -4.92
N GLY A 236 30.35 -13.32 -3.93
CA GLY A 236 31.80 -13.10 -4.12
C GLY A 236 32.15 -11.63 -4.37
N ASP A 237 33.15 -11.38 -5.20
CA ASP A 237 33.61 -10.01 -5.51
C ASP A 237 32.93 -9.44 -6.75
N PRO A 238 32.06 -8.42 -6.63
CA PRO A 238 31.38 -7.81 -7.77
C PRO A 238 32.27 -6.82 -8.56
N GLY A 239 33.48 -6.57 -8.10
CA GLY A 239 34.39 -5.59 -8.70
C GLY A 239 34.19 -4.17 -8.18
N ALA A 240 35.16 -3.30 -8.49
CA ALA A 240 35.24 -1.95 -7.95
C ALA A 240 34.08 -1.05 -8.38
N GLU A 241 33.62 -1.17 -9.62
CA GLU A 241 32.54 -0.33 -10.17
C GLU A 241 31.20 -0.59 -9.45
N LEU A 242 30.80 -1.85 -9.31
CA LEU A 242 29.54 -2.18 -8.61
C LEU A 242 29.60 -1.85 -7.12
N ARG A 243 30.79 -1.98 -6.50
CA ARG A 243 30.99 -1.51 -5.11
C ARG A 243 30.78 0.00 -4.99
N LYS A 244 31.30 0.77 -5.99
CA LYS A 244 31.11 2.22 -6.04
C LYS A 244 29.62 2.57 -6.21
N VAL A 245 28.94 1.93 -7.16
CA VAL A 245 27.49 2.15 -7.37
C VAL A 245 26.69 1.87 -6.10
N TYR A 246 26.93 0.73 -5.44
CA TYR A 246 26.27 0.39 -4.20
C TYR A 246 26.51 1.44 -3.10
N ALA A 247 27.76 1.88 -2.92
CA ALA A 247 28.10 2.91 -1.93
C ALA A 247 27.42 4.25 -2.26
N THR A 248 27.34 4.63 -3.53
CA THR A 248 26.62 5.84 -3.98
C THR A 248 25.13 5.78 -3.66
N VAL A 249 24.47 4.65 -3.94
CA VAL A 249 23.04 4.48 -3.65
C VAL A 249 22.79 4.49 -2.12
N HIS A 250 23.64 3.79 -1.37
CA HIS A 250 23.52 3.78 0.09
C HIS A 250 23.70 5.18 0.71
N GLU A 251 24.70 5.93 0.28
CA GLU A 251 24.91 7.32 0.74
C GLU A 251 23.73 8.23 0.34
N ALA A 252 23.17 8.05 -0.86
CA ALA A 252 21.99 8.79 -1.30
C ALA A 252 20.79 8.52 -0.37
N GLN A 253 20.57 7.25 -0.01
CA GLN A 253 19.52 6.86 0.93
C GLN A 253 19.72 7.49 2.32
N GLU A 254 20.95 7.48 2.85
CA GLU A 254 21.27 8.12 4.13
C GLU A 254 20.98 9.62 4.11
N ARG A 255 21.30 10.32 3.02
CA ARG A 255 20.99 11.74 2.83
C ARG A 255 19.50 12.01 2.82
N MET A 256 18.72 11.13 2.19
CA MET A 256 17.27 11.21 2.20
C MET A 256 16.71 11.04 3.61
N PHE A 257 17.18 10.07 4.39
CA PHE A 257 16.78 9.87 5.79
C PHE A 257 17.03 11.13 6.65
N GLN A 258 18.11 11.86 6.43
CA GLN A 258 18.42 13.08 7.18
C GLN A 258 17.43 14.22 6.91
N VAL A 259 16.76 14.22 5.75
CA VAL A 259 15.76 15.25 5.37
C VAL A 259 14.35 14.88 5.83
N ILE A 260 14.07 13.59 6.03
CA ILE A 260 12.75 13.09 6.43
C ILE A 260 12.41 13.58 7.84
N LYS A 261 11.42 14.49 7.90
CA LYS A 261 10.86 15.04 9.15
C LYS A 261 9.49 15.66 8.87
N PRO A 262 8.64 15.81 9.88
CA PRO A 262 7.40 16.55 9.71
C PRO A 262 7.63 17.94 9.11
N GLY A 263 6.86 18.28 8.08
CA GLY A 263 6.97 19.53 7.32
C GLY A 263 7.88 19.48 6.09
N ALA A 264 8.75 18.47 5.94
CA ALA A 264 9.44 18.23 4.68
C ALA A 264 8.45 17.75 3.60
N ASN A 265 8.76 17.98 2.33
CA ASN A 265 7.93 17.47 1.24
C ASN A 265 8.65 16.43 0.40
N GLY A 266 7.87 15.67 -0.37
CA GLY A 266 8.38 14.55 -1.16
C GLY A 266 9.44 14.93 -2.20
N GLN A 267 9.42 16.17 -2.73
CA GLN A 267 10.46 16.65 -3.64
C GLN A 267 11.77 16.93 -2.91
N GLN A 268 11.71 17.51 -1.69
CA GLN A 268 12.92 17.77 -0.89
C GLN A 268 13.64 16.49 -0.52
N VAL A 269 12.88 15.46 -0.15
CA VAL A 269 13.46 14.14 0.16
C VAL A 269 14.10 13.53 -1.08
N ASP A 270 13.38 13.51 -2.20
CA ASP A 270 13.89 13.01 -3.47
C ASP A 270 15.18 13.70 -3.89
N SER A 271 15.20 15.05 -3.89
CA SER A 271 16.36 15.84 -4.30
C SER A 271 17.60 15.54 -3.47
N ALA A 272 17.46 15.26 -2.17
CA ALA A 272 18.60 14.96 -1.31
C ALA A 272 19.41 13.74 -1.75
N GLY A 273 18.74 12.71 -2.29
CA GLY A 273 19.40 11.53 -2.85
C GLY A 273 19.71 11.68 -4.34
N ARG A 274 18.73 12.16 -5.12
CA ARG A 274 18.84 12.25 -6.59
C ARG A 274 19.97 13.16 -7.04
N ASP A 275 20.12 14.33 -6.44
CA ASP A 275 21.17 15.28 -6.81
C ASP A 275 22.55 14.69 -6.51
N TYR A 276 22.71 13.98 -5.38
CA TYR A 276 23.94 13.29 -5.04
C TYR A 276 24.28 12.17 -6.04
N ILE A 277 23.31 11.34 -6.43
CA ILE A 277 23.50 10.30 -7.46
C ILE A 277 23.90 10.94 -8.80
N ALA A 278 23.34 12.11 -9.13
CA ALA A 278 23.69 12.84 -10.35
C ALA A 278 25.11 13.39 -10.30
N ASP A 279 25.53 13.97 -9.16
CA ASP A 279 26.88 14.51 -8.93
C ASP A 279 27.95 13.40 -9.01
N GLU A 280 27.64 12.18 -8.58
CA GLU A 280 28.48 11.00 -8.71
C GLU A 280 28.53 10.41 -10.15
N GLY A 281 27.77 11.02 -11.10
CA GLY A 281 27.77 10.66 -12.52
C GLY A 281 26.74 9.61 -12.92
N TYR A 282 25.86 9.19 -12.01
CA TYR A 282 24.86 8.14 -12.26
C TYR A 282 23.44 8.67 -12.49
N GLY A 283 23.20 9.98 -12.49
CA GLY A 283 21.86 10.58 -12.59
C GLY A 283 21.03 10.12 -13.78
N LYS A 284 21.65 9.83 -14.94
CA LYS A 284 20.94 9.34 -16.13
C LYS A 284 20.34 7.93 -15.98
N TYR A 285 20.76 7.19 -14.97
CA TYR A 285 20.28 5.84 -14.70
C TYR A 285 19.18 5.82 -13.64
N TYR A 286 18.98 6.93 -12.91
CA TYR A 286 17.98 7.05 -11.86
C TYR A 286 16.72 7.76 -12.38
N ASN A 287 15.74 7.00 -12.86
CA ASN A 287 14.58 7.48 -13.62
C ASN A 287 13.21 7.21 -12.98
N HIS A 288 13.17 6.74 -11.73
CA HIS A 288 11.94 6.49 -10.97
C HIS A 288 11.80 7.42 -9.75
N GLY A 289 10.70 7.32 -9.01
CA GLY A 289 10.50 8.00 -7.72
C GLY A 289 11.38 7.40 -6.64
N SER A 290 11.60 8.15 -5.57
CA SER A 290 12.50 7.75 -4.47
C SER A 290 11.77 7.04 -3.33
N GLY A 291 10.46 6.85 -3.45
CA GLY A 291 9.66 6.16 -2.43
C GLY A 291 8.20 6.61 -2.40
N HIS A 292 7.43 5.90 -1.62
CA HIS A 292 5.99 6.07 -1.47
C HIS A 292 5.52 5.63 -0.08
N GLY A 293 4.32 6.04 0.31
CA GLY A 293 3.65 5.51 1.50
C GLY A 293 3.31 4.02 1.34
N ILE A 294 3.25 3.31 2.43
CA ILE A 294 2.75 1.94 2.52
C ILE A 294 1.71 1.82 3.64
N GLY A 295 0.84 0.85 3.53
CA GLY A 295 -0.22 0.61 4.54
C GLY A 295 -1.05 -0.61 4.22
N LEU A 296 -2.34 -0.42 3.97
CA LEU A 296 -3.24 -1.46 3.45
C LEU A 296 -2.98 -1.72 1.97
N ASP A 297 -2.57 -0.70 1.22
CA ASP A 297 -2.08 -0.85 -0.14
C ASP A 297 -0.55 -0.72 -0.17
N ILE A 298 0.07 -1.36 -1.15
CA ILE A 298 1.52 -1.27 -1.35
C ILE A 298 1.94 0.16 -1.71
N HIS A 299 1.14 0.86 -2.50
CA HIS A 299 1.37 2.24 -2.88
C HIS A 299 0.29 3.15 -2.28
N GLU A 300 0.67 3.93 -1.28
CA GLU A 300 -0.14 4.98 -0.66
C GLU A 300 0.59 6.32 -0.71
N GLY A 301 -0.05 7.37 -0.25
CA GLY A 301 0.62 8.64 0.04
C GLY A 301 1.31 8.64 1.43
N PRO A 302 2.23 9.57 1.65
CA PRO A 302 2.80 10.51 0.69
C PRO A 302 3.82 9.86 -0.25
N ASN A 303 4.14 10.52 -1.37
CA ASN A 303 5.10 10.03 -2.35
C ASN A 303 6.36 10.90 -2.40
N PHE A 304 7.51 10.29 -2.75
CA PHE A 304 8.79 10.95 -2.96
C PHE A 304 9.19 10.92 -4.44
N GLY A 305 9.54 12.08 -4.98
CA GLY A 305 9.94 12.20 -6.37
C GLY A 305 9.91 13.66 -6.84
N PRO A 306 10.40 13.95 -8.05
CA PRO A 306 10.55 15.33 -8.55
C PRO A 306 9.25 16.14 -8.62
N ARG A 307 8.09 15.46 -8.70
CA ARG A 307 6.78 16.10 -8.87
C ARG A 307 5.99 16.27 -7.56
N TRP A 308 6.47 15.70 -6.44
CA TRP A 308 5.70 15.58 -5.19
C TRP A 308 5.97 16.70 -4.19
N ARG A 309 5.94 17.97 -4.66
CA ARG A 309 6.09 19.14 -3.81
C ARG A 309 4.92 19.33 -2.83
N SER A 310 3.71 18.95 -3.21
CA SER A 310 2.51 19.06 -2.38
C SER A 310 2.38 17.94 -1.34
N ASN A 311 3.15 16.86 -1.45
CA ASN A 311 3.14 15.78 -0.47
C ASN A 311 4.02 16.14 0.72
N VAL A 312 3.40 16.62 1.79
CA VAL A 312 4.07 17.04 3.02
C VAL A 312 4.06 15.89 4.03
N ILE A 313 5.22 15.55 4.55
CA ILE A 313 5.39 14.52 5.57
C ILE A 313 4.78 15.01 6.89
N THR A 314 4.01 14.14 7.53
CA THR A 314 3.46 14.32 8.87
C THR A 314 3.92 13.21 9.80
N GLU A 315 3.75 13.38 11.10
CA GLU A 315 4.00 12.29 12.06
C GLU A 315 3.13 11.07 11.72
N ASN A 316 3.67 9.89 11.92
CA ASN A 316 3.03 8.60 11.62
C ASN A 316 2.77 8.31 10.15
N ASN A 317 3.34 9.07 9.20
CA ASN A 317 3.49 8.54 7.86
C ASN A 317 4.47 7.37 7.88
N VAL A 318 4.18 6.30 7.15
CA VAL A 318 5.07 5.15 6.94
C VAL A 318 5.32 5.03 5.45
N MET A 319 6.59 4.98 5.05
CA MET A 319 6.97 5.11 3.64
C MET A 319 8.27 4.37 3.33
N THR A 320 8.48 4.05 2.08
CA THR A 320 9.74 3.53 1.54
C THR A 320 10.75 4.66 1.29
N VAL A 321 12.04 4.32 1.27
CA VAL A 321 13.15 5.18 0.81
C VAL A 321 14.06 4.31 -0.02
N GLU A 322 13.97 4.43 -1.33
CA GLU A 322 14.48 3.47 -2.31
C GLU A 322 15.09 4.15 -3.55
N PRO A 323 16.13 4.94 -3.34
CA PRO A 323 16.82 5.60 -4.44
C PRO A 323 17.48 4.64 -5.43
#